data_2dec7faa4764415e82558acdd180b1f6
#
_entry.id   2dec7faa4764415e82558acdd180b1f6
#
_cell.length_a   1.000
_cell.length_b   1.000
_cell.length_c   1.000
_cell.angle_alpha   90.00
_cell.angle_beta   90.00
_cell.angle_gamma   90.00
#
_symmetry.space_group_name_H-M   'P 1'
#
loop_
_entity.id
_entity.type
_entity.pdbx_description
1 polymer ?
#
loop_
_entity_poly.entity_id
_entity_poly.type
_entity_poly.pdbx_seq_one_letter_code
_entity_poly.pdbx_strand_id
1 'polypeptide(L)'
;MANIKADGTILETLTSLSKQRGFIFQSSEIYGGLGSTWDYGPLGVELKRNIKNRWWQNMVTSRENVVGMDAAILMHPKTWEASGHIENFNDPLVDNKETKKRYRLDHLLEIGRASCRERV
;
A
#
# COMPACT_ATOMS: atom_id res chain seq x y z
N MET A 1 24.37 6.23 12.07
CA MET A 1 23.05 5.72 11.67
C MET A 1 23.26 4.36 11.04
N ALA A 2 22.83 3.29 11.71
CA ALA A 2 23.03 1.93 11.23
C ALA A 2 22.15 1.70 10.00
N ASN A 3 22.76 1.31 8.88
CA ASN A 3 22.06 0.85 7.68
C ASN A 3 21.37 -0.48 8.03
N ILE A 4 20.10 -0.41 8.43
CA ILE A 4 19.25 -1.59 8.59
C ILE A 4 18.88 -2.02 7.17
N LYS A 5 19.63 -2.95 6.60
CA LYS A 5 19.14 -3.76 5.49
C LYS A 5 17.89 -4.47 6.02
N ALA A 6 16.74 -4.21 5.41
CA ALA A 6 15.51 -4.91 5.72
C ALA A 6 15.64 -6.37 5.24
N ASP A 7 16.29 -7.18 6.05
CA ASP A 7 16.29 -8.64 5.88
C ASP A 7 14.87 -9.14 6.14
N GLY A 8 14.37 -10.05 5.30
CA GLY A 8 13.03 -10.63 5.45
C GLY A 8 12.73 -11.12 6.87
N THR A 9 13.75 -11.58 7.59
CA THR A 9 13.71 -12.00 9.00
C THR A 9 13.28 -10.89 9.98
N ILE A 10 13.65 -9.63 9.73
CA ILE A 10 13.24 -8.50 10.58
C ILE A 10 11.76 -8.22 10.43
N LEU A 11 11.24 -8.23 9.20
CA LEU A 11 9.82 -7.99 8.94
C LEU A 11 8.94 -9.10 9.54
N GLU A 12 9.35 -10.35 9.41
CA GLU A 12 8.67 -11.49 10.01
C GLU A 12 8.63 -11.40 11.53
N THR A 13 9.77 -11.04 12.15
CA THR A 13 9.87 -10.84 13.59
C THR A 13 8.97 -9.71 14.06
N LEU A 14 8.97 -8.57 13.38
CA LEU A 14 8.10 -7.43 13.68
C LEU A 14 6.63 -7.78 13.52
N THR A 15 6.28 -8.51 12.49
CA THR A 15 4.89 -8.96 12.25
C THR A 15 4.43 -9.89 13.37
N SER A 16 5.26 -10.87 13.75
CA SER A 16 4.97 -11.79 14.85
C SER A 16 4.79 -11.05 16.18
N LEU A 17 5.72 -10.16 16.52
CA LEU A 17 5.65 -9.34 17.72
C LEU A 17 4.41 -8.45 17.74
N SER A 18 4.07 -7.84 16.60
CA SER A 18 2.92 -6.96 16.48
C SER A 18 1.60 -7.71 16.66
N LYS A 19 1.50 -8.93 16.18
CA LYS A 19 0.36 -9.84 16.44
C LYS A 19 0.26 -10.20 17.93
N GLN A 20 1.36 -10.64 18.53
CA GLN A 20 1.39 -11.04 19.94
C GLN A 20 1.04 -9.89 20.89
N ARG A 21 1.39 -8.66 20.56
CA ARG A 21 1.14 -7.47 21.38
C ARG A 21 -0.17 -6.76 21.08
N GLY A 22 -0.97 -7.27 20.13
CA GLY A 22 -2.27 -6.69 19.80
C GLY A 22 -2.19 -5.38 19.00
N PHE A 23 -1.16 -5.22 18.19
CA PHE A 23 -1.08 -4.10 17.24
C PHE A 23 -1.83 -4.37 15.96
N ILE A 24 -1.66 -5.55 15.38
CA ILE A 24 -2.28 -5.95 14.11
C ILE A 24 -2.75 -7.40 14.17
N PHE A 25 -3.79 -7.69 13.39
CA PHE A 25 -4.28 -9.04 13.11
C PHE A 25 -4.55 -9.16 11.62
N GLN A 26 -4.45 -10.35 11.08
CA GLN A 26 -4.88 -10.57 9.70
C GLN A 26 -6.40 -10.46 9.62
N SER A 27 -6.91 -9.70 8.65
CA SER A 27 -8.36 -9.57 8.48
C SER A 27 -9.00 -10.92 8.20
N SER A 28 -10.13 -11.19 8.84
CA SER A 28 -10.85 -12.47 8.72
C SER A 28 -10.01 -13.70 9.11
N GLU A 29 -9.11 -13.56 10.08
CA GLU A 29 -8.16 -14.62 10.48
C GLU A 29 -8.86 -15.92 10.89
N ILE A 30 -10.05 -15.84 11.51
CA ILE A 30 -10.87 -16.99 11.89
C ILE A 30 -11.35 -17.86 10.71
N TYR A 31 -11.37 -17.29 9.51
CA TYR A 31 -11.71 -17.96 8.25
C TYR A 31 -10.50 -18.23 7.36
N GLY A 32 -9.29 -18.20 7.91
CA GLY A 32 -8.05 -18.40 7.17
C GLY A 32 -7.34 -17.13 6.70
N GLY A 33 -7.93 -15.96 6.97
CA GLY A 33 -7.34 -14.65 6.66
C GLY A 33 -7.41 -14.26 5.19
N LEU A 34 -7.33 -12.95 4.93
CA LEU A 34 -7.16 -12.39 3.59
C LEU A 34 -5.71 -11.93 3.42
N GLY A 35 -5.09 -12.32 2.31
CA GLY A 35 -3.74 -11.87 1.98
C GLY A 35 -3.67 -10.33 1.87
N SER A 36 -2.63 -9.74 2.45
CA SER A 36 -2.37 -8.30 2.39
C SER A 36 -3.41 -7.39 3.04
N THR A 37 -4.36 -7.93 3.81
CA THR A 37 -5.39 -7.16 4.53
C THR A 37 -5.24 -7.35 6.04
N TRP A 38 -5.17 -6.25 6.77
CA TRP A 38 -4.86 -6.25 8.20
C TRP A 38 -5.85 -5.38 8.98
N ASP A 39 -6.26 -5.89 10.13
CA ASP A 39 -7.03 -5.15 11.12
C ASP A 39 -6.09 -4.62 12.21
N TYR A 40 -6.41 -3.43 12.72
CA TYR A 40 -5.65 -2.85 13.83
C TYR A 40 -6.25 -3.30 15.16
N GLY A 41 -5.43 -3.92 16.00
CA GLY A 41 -5.79 -4.20 17.38
C GLY A 41 -5.79 -2.95 18.28
N PRO A 42 -6.09 -3.10 19.58
CA PRO A 42 -6.22 -1.96 20.50
C PRO A 42 -5.00 -1.04 20.51
N LEU A 43 -3.79 -1.60 20.58
CA LEU A 43 -2.55 -0.80 20.55
C LEU A 43 -2.26 -0.23 19.17
N GLY A 44 -2.61 -0.97 18.12
CA GLY A 44 -2.40 -0.52 16.73
C GLY A 44 -3.28 0.65 16.36
N VAL A 45 -4.54 0.68 16.81
CA VAL A 45 -5.46 1.77 16.54
C VAL A 45 -5.01 3.06 17.23
N GLU A 46 -4.50 2.98 18.47
CA GLU A 46 -3.98 4.14 19.18
C GLU A 46 -2.69 4.68 18.52
N LEU A 47 -1.78 3.79 18.13
CA LEU A 47 -0.59 4.18 17.39
C LEU A 47 -0.93 4.87 16.06
N LYS A 48 -1.86 4.30 15.30
CA LYS A 48 -2.34 4.87 14.03
C LYS A 48 -2.95 6.27 14.24
N ARG A 49 -3.78 6.44 15.28
CA ARG A 49 -4.38 7.72 15.63
C ARG A 49 -3.33 8.76 15.98
N ASN A 50 -2.34 8.39 16.81
CA ASN A 50 -1.25 9.28 17.20
C ASN A 50 -0.42 9.74 16.00
N ILE A 51 -0.11 8.83 15.07
CA ILE A 51 0.61 9.17 13.85
C ILE A 51 -0.21 10.15 12.99
N LYS A 52 -1.49 9.87 12.78
CA LYS A 52 -2.38 10.76 12.00
C LYS A 52 -2.50 12.14 12.62
N ASN A 53 -2.70 12.21 13.93
CA ASN A 53 -2.82 13.47 14.65
C ASN A 53 -1.53 14.28 14.58
N ARG A 54 -0.38 13.62 14.76
CA ARG A 54 0.93 14.27 14.66
C ARG A 54 1.20 14.78 13.26
N TRP A 55 0.85 13.98 12.24
CA TRP A 55 0.95 14.41 10.85
C TRP A 55 0.08 15.63 10.57
N TRP A 56 -1.19 15.59 10.96
CA TRP A 56 -2.12 16.71 10.77
C TRP A 56 -1.63 17.97 11.45
N GLN A 57 -1.20 17.86 12.70
CA GLN A 57 -0.65 18.99 13.45
C GLN A 57 0.55 19.62 12.76
N ASN A 58 1.49 18.80 12.30
CA ASN A 58 2.72 19.30 11.68
C ASN A 58 2.50 19.86 10.27
N MET A 59 1.58 19.27 9.51
CA MET A 59 1.40 19.61 8.09
C MET A 59 0.31 20.64 7.85
N VAL A 60 -0.67 20.72 8.73
CA VAL A 60 -1.83 21.61 8.56
C VAL A 60 -1.88 22.66 9.67
N THR A 61 -2.09 22.22 10.92
CA THR A 61 -2.41 23.15 12.02
C THR A 61 -1.26 24.10 12.35
N SER A 62 -0.01 23.65 12.24
CA SER A 62 1.16 24.49 12.56
C SER A 62 1.61 25.40 11.41
N ARG A 63 0.90 25.40 10.29
CA ARG A 63 1.24 26.21 9.11
C ARG A 63 0.18 27.24 8.82
N GLU A 64 0.58 28.51 8.70
CA GLU A 64 -0.35 29.63 8.43
C GLU A 64 -0.89 29.63 6.99
N ASN A 65 -0.15 29.05 6.06
CA ASN A 65 -0.46 29.03 4.62
C ASN A 65 -1.12 27.73 4.15
N VAL A 66 -1.56 26.86 5.06
CA VAL A 66 -2.18 25.58 4.76
C VAL A 66 -3.51 25.45 5.48
N VAL A 67 -4.53 25.05 4.75
CA VAL A 67 -5.85 24.73 5.30
C VAL A 67 -6.19 23.26 5.03
N GLY A 68 -6.87 22.64 6.00
CA GLY A 68 -7.34 21.25 5.83
C GLY A 68 -8.63 21.21 5.02
N MET A 69 -8.75 20.21 4.14
CA MET A 69 -9.97 19.90 3.42
C MET A 69 -10.20 18.40 3.41
N ASP A 70 -11.43 18.00 3.61
CA ASP A 70 -11.87 16.60 3.52
C ASP A 70 -12.83 16.46 2.34
N ALA A 71 -12.30 16.00 1.21
CA ALA A 71 -13.07 15.81 -0.01
C ALA A 71 -13.78 14.46 -0.04
N ALA A 72 -14.97 14.41 -0.63
CA ALA A 72 -15.68 13.16 -0.84
C ALA A 72 -14.91 12.23 -1.78
N ILE A 73 -14.88 10.93 -1.44
CA ILE A 73 -14.26 9.90 -2.29
C ILE A 73 -15.06 9.71 -3.58
N LEU A 74 -16.40 9.74 -3.46
CA LEU A 74 -17.30 9.66 -4.62
C LEU A 74 -17.46 11.04 -5.24
N MET A 75 -17.01 11.19 -6.46
CA MET A 75 -17.03 12.44 -7.21
C MET A 75 -17.76 12.29 -8.53
N HIS A 76 -18.16 13.41 -9.12
CA HIS A 76 -18.78 13.41 -10.45
C HIS A 76 -17.78 12.87 -11.49
N PRO A 77 -18.22 12.02 -12.46
CA PRO A 77 -17.32 11.40 -13.45
C PRO A 77 -16.44 12.39 -14.22
N LYS A 78 -16.91 13.60 -14.48
CA LYS A 78 -16.14 14.68 -15.13
C LYS A 78 -14.86 15.06 -14.36
N THR A 79 -14.80 14.85 -13.05
CA THR A 79 -13.59 15.09 -12.26
C THR A 79 -12.46 14.14 -12.68
N TRP A 80 -12.80 12.89 -12.93
CA TRP A 80 -11.85 11.86 -13.36
C TRP A 80 -11.46 11.99 -14.83
N GLU A 81 -12.39 12.48 -15.67
CA GLU A 81 -12.12 12.82 -17.06
C GLU A 81 -11.13 14.00 -17.14
N ALA A 82 -11.42 15.10 -16.44
CA ALA A 82 -10.58 16.30 -16.42
C ALA A 82 -9.17 16.04 -15.83
N SER A 83 -9.04 15.12 -14.90
CA SER A 83 -7.75 14.73 -14.30
C SER A 83 -7.00 13.67 -15.13
N GLY A 84 -7.55 13.21 -16.26
CA GLY A 84 -6.95 12.19 -17.12
C GLY A 84 -6.94 10.77 -16.56
N HIS A 85 -7.58 10.53 -15.41
CA HIS A 85 -7.59 9.20 -14.80
C HIS A 85 -8.37 8.18 -15.64
N ILE A 86 -9.43 8.60 -16.35
CA ILE A 86 -10.23 7.69 -17.16
C ILE A 86 -9.42 7.16 -18.35
N GLU A 87 -8.65 8.01 -19.02
CA GLU A 87 -7.85 7.64 -20.19
C GLU A 87 -6.64 6.77 -19.84
N ASN A 88 -6.05 7.00 -18.66
CA ASN A 88 -4.82 6.34 -18.20
C ASN A 88 -5.06 5.12 -17.31
N PHE A 89 -6.31 4.80 -16.97
CA PHE A 89 -6.65 3.69 -16.08
C PHE A 89 -6.80 2.35 -16.84
N ASN A 90 -5.93 2.10 -17.78
CA ASN A 90 -5.85 0.82 -18.50
C ASN A 90 -4.59 0.08 -18.08
N ASP A 91 -4.73 -0.77 -17.06
CA ASP A 91 -3.70 -1.76 -16.75
C ASP A 91 -3.84 -2.96 -17.71
N PRO A 92 -2.98 -3.09 -18.73
CA PRO A 92 -3.04 -4.25 -19.60
C PRO A 92 -2.68 -5.49 -18.82
N LEU A 93 -3.65 -6.37 -18.61
CA LEU A 93 -3.49 -7.62 -17.87
C LEU A 93 -3.36 -8.78 -18.86
N VAL A 94 -2.47 -9.72 -18.56
CA VAL A 94 -2.30 -10.97 -19.32
C VAL A 94 -2.42 -12.17 -18.37
N ASP A 95 -3.10 -13.19 -18.83
CA ASP A 95 -3.27 -14.43 -18.08
C ASP A 95 -2.28 -15.49 -18.59
N ASN A 96 -1.51 -16.07 -17.68
CA ASN A 96 -0.67 -17.22 -17.99
C ASN A 96 -1.56 -18.46 -18.16
N LYS A 97 -1.48 -19.10 -19.31
CA LYS A 97 -2.34 -20.25 -19.66
C LYS A 97 -2.06 -21.49 -18.80
N GLU A 98 -0.82 -21.68 -18.37
CA GLU A 98 -0.41 -22.84 -17.58
C GLU A 98 -0.73 -22.68 -16.09
N THR A 99 -0.31 -21.53 -15.50
CA THR A 99 -0.44 -21.29 -14.06
C THR A 99 -1.78 -20.66 -13.66
N LYS A 100 -2.57 -20.22 -14.64
CA LYS A 100 -3.84 -19.46 -14.42
C LYS A 100 -3.66 -18.17 -13.60
N LYS A 101 -2.43 -17.69 -13.48
CA LYS A 101 -2.12 -16.45 -12.78
C LYS A 101 -2.20 -15.26 -13.71
N ARG A 102 -2.68 -14.14 -13.17
CA ARG A 102 -2.80 -12.86 -13.86
C ARG A 102 -1.59 -11.97 -13.53
N TYR A 103 -1.03 -11.34 -14.57
CA TYR A 103 0.13 -10.46 -14.47
C TYR A 103 -0.15 -9.15 -15.19
N ARG A 104 0.49 -8.08 -14.78
CA ARG A 104 0.53 -6.82 -15.52
C ARG A 104 1.52 -6.96 -16.68
N LEU A 105 1.08 -6.58 -17.89
CA LEU A 105 1.90 -6.69 -19.09
C LEU A 105 3.13 -5.77 -19.03
N ASP A 106 2.96 -4.56 -18.50
CA ASP A 106 4.04 -3.58 -18.32
C ASP A 106 5.18 -4.14 -17.46
N HIS A 107 4.87 -4.78 -16.33
CA HIS A 107 5.87 -5.43 -15.46
C HIS A 107 6.59 -6.57 -16.17
N LEU A 108 5.88 -7.38 -16.97
CA LEU A 108 6.52 -8.45 -17.74
C LEU A 108 7.49 -7.92 -18.80
N LEU A 109 7.15 -6.79 -19.44
CA LEU A 109 8.02 -6.14 -20.41
C LEU A 109 9.27 -5.53 -19.77
N GLU A 110 9.15 -4.95 -18.57
CA GLU A 110 10.30 -4.44 -17.81
C GLU A 110 11.25 -5.56 -17.40
N ILE A 111 10.73 -6.67 -16.87
CA ILE A 111 11.53 -7.86 -16.52
C ILE A 111 12.23 -8.42 -17.76
N GLY A 112 11.54 -8.50 -18.91
CA GLY A 112 12.12 -8.94 -20.17
C GLY A 112 13.27 -8.05 -20.66
N ARG A 113 13.16 -6.74 -20.48
CA ARG A 113 14.23 -5.78 -20.83
C ARG A 113 15.43 -5.87 -19.88
N ALA A 114 15.22 -6.11 -18.60
CA ALA A 114 16.30 -6.31 -17.63
C ALA A 114 17.11 -7.56 -17.96
N SER A 115 16.48 -8.67 -18.33
CA SER A 115 17.19 -9.90 -18.71
C SER A 115 17.96 -9.80 -20.03
N CYS A 116 17.54 -8.92 -20.94
CA CYS A 116 18.28 -8.64 -22.18
C CYS A 116 19.52 -7.74 -21.97
N ARG A 117 19.57 -6.97 -20.88
CA ARG A 117 20.72 -6.09 -20.58
C ARG A 117 21.90 -6.83 -19.92
N GLU A 118 21.65 -7.98 -19.33
CA GLU A 118 22.71 -8.80 -18.69
C GLU A 118 23.44 -9.76 -19.66
N ARG A 119 23.08 -9.76 -20.96
CA ARG A 119 23.70 -10.63 -21.97
C ARG A 119 24.50 -9.87 -23.04
N VAL A 120 25.16 -8.79 -22.64
CA VAL A 120 26.15 -8.15 -23.51
C VAL A 120 27.49 -8.10 -22.80
#